data_28b57e5fcec2f32cc0e7df2c5834d1ad
#
_entry.id   28b57e5fcec2f32cc0e7df2c5834d1ad
#
_cell.length_a   1.000
_cell.length_b   1.000
_cell.length_c   1.000
_cell.angle_alpha   90.00
_cell.angle_beta   90.00
_cell.angle_gamma   90.00
#
_symmetry.space_group_name_H-M   'P 1'
#
loop_
_entity.id
_entity.type
_entity.pdbx_description
1 polymer ?
#
loop_
_entity_poly.entity_id
_entity_poly.type
_entity_poly.pdbx_seq_one_letter_code
_entity_poly.pdbx_strand_id
1 'polypeptide(L)'
;MLDLRILNLLSSVRMVKKIHCCWFGADMPESVQNNIALWKKANPDFEIKVHTEANINISGNRYAKAALENHAWAFLSDIVRLQALYEEGGVYLDVDVELIRPLSDLVETADKLTMGYMYNCALGTAVIYSPPRHPIIRDVLKRYEKIKPGEFPVNNSIFTEYFINSVPGFLLNGKEWKNEFCHIYPKEFFEQPAFIRNRGISIHHCCGSWNPHATSLFKNLVSYSMLSHLKKWLARKWRTYRACQCNEFNPVYRAALQGKSIPFHARWYSN
;
A
#
# COMPACT_ATOMS: atom_id res chain seq x y z
N MET A 1 -36.06 21.08 -5.03
CA MET A 1 -36.08 19.70 -5.53
C MET A 1 -34.75 19.45 -6.20
N LEU A 2 -33.82 18.75 -5.51
CA LEU A 2 -32.56 18.31 -6.14
C LEU A 2 -32.92 17.29 -7.22
N ASP A 3 -32.35 17.50 -8.41
CA ASP A 3 -32.63 16.72 -9.61
C ASP A 3 -32.29 15.22 -9.36
N LEU A 4 -33.28 14.35 -9.44
CA LEU A 4 -33.14 12.89 -9.34
C LEU A 4 -32.05 12.33 -10.29
N ARG A 5 -31.69 13.07 -11.35
CA ARG A 5 -30.59 12.73 -12.26
C ARG A 5 -29.22 12.89 -11.62
N ILE A 6 -29.05 13.88 -10.72
CA ILE A 6 -27.80 14.09 -9.95
C ILE A 6 -27.67 13.01 -8.87
N LEU A 7 -28.77 12.63 -8.20
CA LEU A 7 -28.80 11.52 -7.25
C LEU A 7 -28.49 10.16 -7.92
N ASN A 8 -28.96 9.94 -9.15
CA ASN A 8 -28.63 8.73 -9.92
C ASN A 8 -27.20 8.71 -10.47
N LEU A 9 -26.56 9.87 -10.70
CA LEU A 9 -25.16 9.96 -11.08
C LEU A 9 -24.21 9.69 -9.88
N LEU A 10 -24.64 10.02 -8.67
CA LEU A 10 -23.89 9.72 -7.42
C LEU A 10 -24.06 8.26 -6.97
N SER A 11 -25.04 7.52 -7.52
CA SER A 11 -25.36 6.15 -7.07
C SER A 11 -24.67 5.02 -7.85
N SER A 12 -23.67 5.29 -8.71
CA SER A 12 -23.09 4.28 -9.59
C SER A 12 -21.56 4.23 -9.70
N VAL A 13 -20.80 4.80 -8.75
CA VAL A 13 -19.37 4.52 -8.71
C VAL A 13 -19.18 3.09 -8.24
N ARG A 14 -18.98 2.19 -9.20
CA ARG A 14 -18.68 0.78 -8.90
C ARG A 14 -17.19 0.62 -8.64
N MET A 15 -16.87 -0.14 -7.61
CA MET A 15 -15.51 -0.56 -7.34
C MET A 15 -14.91 -1.26 -8.57
N VAL A 16 -13.70 -0.88 -8.96
CA VAL A 16 -12.96 -1.57 -10.02
C VAL A 16 -12.49 -2.92 -9.49
N LYS A 17 -13.02 -4.00 -10.09
CA LYS A 17 -12.77 -5.38 -9.66
C LYS A 17 -11.51 -5.96 -10.31
N LYS A 18 -10.36 -5.32 -10.06
CA LYS A 18 -9.04 -5.78 -10.48
C LYS A 18 -8.11 -5.84 -9.30
N ILE A 19 -7.28 -6.88 -9.27
CA ILE A 19 -6.15 -7.02 -8.35
C ILE A 19 -4.88 -6.98 -9.18
N HIS A 20 -3.98 -6.05 -8.85
CA HIS A 20 -2.66 -5.94 -9.43
C HIS A 20 -1.63 -6.42 -8.41
N CYS A 21 -0.64 -7.19 -8.86
CA CYS A 21 0.57 -7.51 -8.10
C CYS A 21 1.77 -7.55 -9.02
N CYS A 22 2.97 -7.48 -8.48
CA CYS A 22 4.21 -7.50 -9.24
C CYS A 22 5.07 -8.70 -8.83
N TRP A 23 5.70 -9.32 -9.83
CA TRP A 23 6.75 -10.32 -9.61
C TRP A 23 7.84 -10.17 -10.67
N PHE A 24 9.08 -9.92 -10.25
CA PHE A 24 10.21 -9.63 -11.10
C PHE A 24 11.43 -10.49 -10.75
N GLY A 25 12.29 -10.74 -11.70
CA GLY A 25 13.67 -11.22 -11.54
C GLY A 25 13.84 -12.74 -11.50
N ALA A 26 12.82 -13.53 -11.26
CA ALA A 26 12.90 -14.98 -11.17
C ALA A 26 11.53 -15.64 -11.34
N ASP A 27 11.52 -16.97 -11.49
CA ASP A 27 10.30 -17.75 -11.46
C ASP A 27 9.54 -17.54 -10.14
N MET A 28 8.22 -17.42 -10.25
CA MET A 28 7.36 -17.22 -9.10
C MET A 28 7.29 -18.48 -8.22
N PRO A 29 7.70 -18.42 -6.95
CA PRO A 29 7.62 -19.55 -6.04
C PRO A 29 6.20 -20.07 -5.85
N GLU A 30 6.04 -21.36 -5.60
CA GLU A 30 4.74 -22.00 -5.35
C GLU A 30 3.97 -21.34 -4.21
N SER A 31 4.66 -20.89 -3.17
CA SER A 31 4.03 -20.19 -2.04
C SER A 31 3.35 -18.87 -2.45
N VAL A 32 3.93 -18.12 -3.40
CA VAL A 32 3.35 -16.91 -3.96
C VAL A 32 2.18 -17.25 -4.87
N GLN A 33 2.33 -18.26 -5.74
CA GLN A 33 1.25 -18.73 -6.61
C GLN A 33 0.05 -19.18 -5.79
N ASN A 34 0.27 -19.91 -4.70
CA ASN A 34 -0.78 -20.35 -3.77
C ASN A 34 -1.48 -19.16 -3.09
N ASN A 35 -0.75 -18.12 -2.69
CA ASN A 35 -1.35 -16.92 -2.11
C ASN A 35 -2.24 -16.18 -3.12
N ILE A 36 -1.79 -16.02 -4.36
CA ILE A 36 -2.59 -15.44 -5.46
C ILE A 36 -3.84 -16.28 -5.73
N ALA A 37 -3.74 -17.60 -5.69
CA ALA A 37 -4.90 -18.49 -5.85
C ALA A 37 -5.92 -18.32 -4.71
N LEU A 38 -5.46 -18.07 -3.47
CA LEU A 38 -6.34 -17.75 -2.34
C LEU A 38 -7.04 -16.39 -2.53
N TRP A 39 -6.36 -15.38 -3.09
CA TRP A 39 -7.00 -14.11 -3.45
C TRP A 39 -8.13 -14.31 -4.46
N LYS A 40 -7.88 -15.14 -5.50
CA LYS A 40 -8.90 -15.45 -6.50
C LYS A 40 -10.08 -16.19 -5.91
N LYS A 41 -9.84 -17.13 -4.99
CA LYS A 41 -10.90 -17.85 -4.29
C LYS A 41 -11.75 -16.94 -3.42
N ALA A 42 -11.12 -15.97 -2.72
CA ALA A 42 -11.82 -15.01 -1.87
C ALA A 42 -12.57 -13.93 -2.68
N ASN A 43 -12.14 -13.66 -3.92
CA ASN A 43 -12.69 -12.62 -4.80
C ASN A 43 -12.89 -13.19 -6.21
N PRO A 44 -13.87 -14.09 -6.41
CA PRO A 44 -14.03 -14.84 -7.67
C PRO A 44 -14.40 -13.93 -8.86
N ASP A 45 -14.95 -12.78 -8.60
CA ASP A 45 -15.38 -11.78 -9.60
C ASP A 45 -14.31 -10.70 -9.90
N PHE A 46 -13.13 -10.80 -9.25
CA PHE A 46 -12.00 -9.91 -9.57
C PHE A 46 -11.08 -10.53 -10.63
N GLU A 47 -10.67 -9.72 -11.59
CA GLU A 47 -9.55 -10.04 -12.47
C GLU A 47 -8.24 -9.91 -11.68
N ILE A 48 -7.30 -10.87 -11.83
CA ILE A 48 -5.97 -10.76 -11.24
C ILE A 48 -4.95 -10.54 -12.36
N LYS A 49 -4.19 -9.45 -12.26
CA LYS A 49 -3.14 -9.09 -13.20
C LYS A 49 -1.78 -9.10 -12.51
N VAL A 50 -0.94 -10.05 -12.91
CA VAL A 50 0.44 -10.13 -12.46
C VAL A 50 1.32 -9.34 -13.43
N HIS A 51 2.03 -8.35 -12.91
CA HIS A 51 2.99 -7.55 -13.67
C HIS A 51 4.37 -8.18 -13.56
N THR A 52 4.98 -8.41 -14.74
CA THR A 52 6.32 -8.98 -14.90
C THR A 52 7.09 -8.15 -15.92
N GLU A 53 8.39 -8.40 -16.09
CA GLU A 53 9.22 -7.72 -17.09
C GLU A 53 8.64 -7.84 -18.52
N ALA A 54 7.91 -8.92 -18.79
CA ALA A 54 7.37 -9.21 -20.13
C ALA A 54 6.14 -8.32 -20.46
N ASN A 55 5.46 -7.74 -19.47
CA ASN A 55 4.19 -7.04 -19.69
C ASN A 55 4.11 -5.63 -19.12
N ILE A 56 5.21 -5.08 -18.62
CA ILE A 56 5.27 -3.69 -18.12
C ILE A 56 5.77 -2.72 -19.20
N ASN A 57 5.29 -1.50 -19.15
CA ASN A 57 5.81 -0.40 -19.95
C ASN A 57 6.44 0.67 -19.04
N ILE A 58 7.76 0.70 -19.01
CA ILE A 58 8.55 1.69 -18.26
C ILE A 58 9.25 2.72 -19.18
N SER A 59 8.86 2.76 -20.46
CA SER A 59 9.41 3.72 -21.42
C SER A 59 9.13 5.15 -20.92
N GLY A 60 10.18 5.98 -20.89
CA GLY A 60 10.07 7.35 -20.40
C GLY A 60 10.22 7.52 -18.88
N ASN A 61 10.15 6.47 -18.07
CA ASN A 61 10.36 6.56 -16.63
C ASN A 61 11.81 6.24 -16.24
N ARG A 62 12.59 7.30 -15.94
CA ARG A 62 14.01 7.19 -15.56
C ARG A 62 14.23 6.34 -14.31
N TYR A 63 13.38 6.53 -13.29
CA TYR A 63 13.49 5.79 -12.02
C TYR A 63 13.25 4.29 -12.24
N ALA A 64 12.18 3.93 -12.97
CA ALA A 64 11.88 2.53 -13.26
C ALA A 64 12.97 1.86 -14.10
N LYS A 65 13.56 2.57 -15.08
CA LYS A 65 14.70 2.06 -15.86
C LYS A 65 15.90 1.79 -14.96
N ALA A 66 16.28 2.74 -14.11
CA ALA A 66 17.38 2.56 -13.16
C ALA A 66 17.10 1.40 -12.18
N ALA A 67 15.86 1.24 -11.70
CA ALA A 67 15.48 0.12 -10.84
C ALA A 67 15.61 -1.23 -11.56
N LEU A 68 15.19 -1.31 -12.82
CA LEU A 68 15.33 -2.52 -13.66
C LEU A 68 16.81 -2.87 -13.90
N GLU A 69 17.63 -1.90 -14.31
CA GLU A 69 19.06 -2.08 -14.59
C GLU A 69 19.85 -2.52 -13.35
N ASN A 70 19.46 -2.07 -12.17
CA ASN A 70 20.09 -2.46 -10.91
C ASN A 70 19.44 -3.68 -10.23
N HIS A 71 18.50 -4.37 -10.90
CA HIS A 71 17.74 -5.48 -10.33
C HIS A 71 17.07 -5.12 -8.98
N ALA A 72 16.68 -3.87 -8.83
CA ALA A 72 16.05 -3.32 -7.64
C ALA A 72 14.52 -3.53 -7.71
N TRP A 73 14.10 -4.78 -7.68
CA TRP A 73 12.75 -5.24 -8.00
C TRP A 73 11.64 -4.58 -7.15
N ALA A 74 11.91 -4.35 -5.87
CA ALA A 74 10.96 -3.66 -5.00
C ALA A 74 10.68 -2.24 -5.49
N PHE A 75 11.73 -1.51 -5.91
CA PHE A 75 11.61 -0.13 -6.40
C PHE A 75 11.01 -0.07 -7.82
N LEU A 76 11.25 -1.10 -8.64
CA LEU A 76 10.55 -1.26 -9.91
C LEU A 76 9.05 -1.45 -9.67
N SER A 77 8.68 -2.32 -8.72
CA SER A 77 7.27 -2.56 -8.36
C SER A 77 6.58 -1.30 -7.85
N ASP A 78 7.30 -0.38 -7.22
CA ASP A 78 6.75 0.88 -6.72
C ASP A 78 6.21 1.78 -7.84
N ILE A 79 6.88 1.80 -9.00
CA ILE A 79 6.37 2.52 -10.17
C ILE A 79 5.24 1.76 -10.85
N VAL A 80 5.45 0.45 -11.08
CA VAL A 80 4.48 -0.37 -11.83
C VAL A 80 3.13 -0.43 -11.13
N ARG A 81 3.10 -0.57 -9.78
CA ARG A 81 1.84 -0.52 -9.00
C ARG A 81 1.09 0.79 -9.18
N LEU A 82 1.81 1.91 -9.21
CA LEU A 82 1.20 3.23 -9.35
C LEU A 82 0.71 3.47 -10.78
N GLN A 83 1.46 3.02 -11.80
CA GLN A 83 1.01 3.09 -13.19
C GLN A 83 -0.26 2.27 -13.40
N ALA A 84 -0.28 1.01 -12.94
CA ALA A 84 -1.44 0.14 -13.04
C ALA A 84 -2.68 0.74 -12.36
N LEU A 85 -2.52 1.25 -11.13
CA LEU A 85 -3.61 1.91 -10.40
C LEU A 85 -4.07 3.20 -11.08
N TYR A 86 -3.15 3.98 -11.67
CA TYR A 86 -3.51 5.20 -12.38
C TYR A 86 -4.27 4.90 -13.67
N GLU A 87 -3.81 3.93 -14.44
CA GLU A 87 -4.38 3.61 -15.76
C GLU A 87 -5.69 2.85 -15.66
N GLU A 88 -5.73 1.82 -14.83
CA GLU A 88 -6.82 0.85 -14.78
C GLU A 88 -7.66 0.94 -13.51
N GLY A 89 -7.13 1.52 -12.45
CA GLY A 89 -7.75 1.45 -11.11
C GLY A 89 -7.71 0.04 -10.53
N GLY A 90 -8.37 -0.16 -9.39
CA GLY A 90 -8.43 -1.46 -8.71
C GLY A 90 -7.60 -1.51 -7.44
N VAL A 91 -7.26 -2.72 -7.00
CA VAL A 91 -6.49 -2.97 -5.78
C VAL A 91 -5.10 -3.45 -6.14
N TYR A 92 -4.06 -2.81 -5.65
CA TYR A 92 -2.72 -3.37 -5.63
C TYR A 92 -2.51 -4.15 -4.33
N LEU A 93 -1.92 -5.33 -4.46
CA LEU A 93 -1.50 -6.17 -3.33
C LEU A 93 -0.04 -6.57 -3.49
N ASP A 94 0.79 -6.39 -2.45
CA ASP A 94 2.08 -7.07 -2.38
C ASP A 94 1.86 -8.58 -2.27
N VAL A 95 2.72 -9.38 -2.89
CA VAL A 95 2.55 -10.84 -3.01
C VAL A 95 2.58 -11.59 -1.68
N ASP A 96 3.00 -10.95 -0.61
CA ASP A 96 3.00 -11.45 0.76
C ASP A 96 1.86 -10.87 1.64
N VAL A 97 0.82 -10.35 1.01
CA VAL A 97 -0.43 -9.93 1.67
C VAL A 97 -1.39 -11.11 1.76
N GLU A 98 -1.78 -11.48 2.97
CA GLU A 98 -2.85 -12.44 3.25
C GLU A 98 -4.20 -11.71 3.35
N LEU A 99 -5.19 -12.11 2.55
CA LEU A 99 -6.55 -11.59 2.67
C LEU A 99 -7.31 -12.34 3.75
N ILE A 100 -7.87 -11.60 4.71
CA ILE A 100 -8.71 -12.13 5.80
C ILE A 100 -10.19 -12.09 5.42
N ARG A 101 -10.59 -11.11 4.62
CA ARG A 101 -11.95 -10.90 4.12
C ARG A 101 -11.94 -10.53 2.63
N PRO A 102 -13.06 -10.69 1.93
CA PRO A 102 -13.18 -10.25 0.54
C PRO A 102 -12.94 -8.74 0.37
N LEU A 103 -12.35 -8.36 -0.75
CA LEU A 103 -12.10 -6.95 -1.10
C LEU A 103 -13.40 -6.20 -1.43
N SER A 104 -14.49 -6.90 -1.72
CA SER A 104 -15.82 -6.30 -1.85
C SER A 104 -16.28 -5.54 -0.60
N ASP A 105 -15.69 -5.83 0.55
CA ASP A 105 -15.98 -5.09 1.80
C ASP A 105 -15.43 -3.64 1.76
N LEU A 106 -14.66 -3.27 0.72
CA LEU A 106 -14.18 -1.91 0.48
C LEU A 106 -15.14 -1.05 -0.36
N VAL A 107 -16.35 -1.51 -0.65
CA VAL A 107 -17.31 -0.83 -1.56
C VAL A 107 -17.61 0.62 -1.17
N GLU A 108 -17.67 0.93 0.12
CA GLU A 108 -17.93 2.30 0.60
C GLU A 108 -16.86 3.33 0.20
N THR A 109 -15.71 2.87 -0.31
CA THR A 109 -14.60 3.71 -0.72
C THR A 109 -14.31 3.64 -2.22
N ALA A 110 -15.25 3.13 -3.01
CA ALA A 110 -15.06 2.87 -4.45
C ALA A 110 -14.64 4.08 -5.28
N ASP A 111 -14.97 5.28 -4.83
CA ASP A 111 -14.62 6.57 -5.45
C ASP A 111 -13.34 7.21 -4.87
N LYS A 112 -12.69 6.58 -3.87
CA LYS A 112 -11.59 7.17 -3.11
C LYS A 112 -10.31 6.35 -3.19
N LEU A 113 -9.17 7.04 -3.20
CA LEU A 113 -7.91 6.37 -2.88
C LEU A 113 -8.00 5.82 -1.45
N THR A 114 -7.81 4.51 -1.31
CA THR A 114 -7.91 3.83 -0.02
C THR A 114 -6.62 3.09 0.29
N MET A 115 -6.06 3.35 1.45
CA MET A 115 -4.85 2.72 1.96
C MET A 115 -4.83 2.75 3.48
N GLY A 116 -3.81 2.18 4.11
CA GLY A 116 -3.69 2.16 5.56
C GLY A 116 -2.34 2.65 6.04
N TYR A 117 -2.20 2.73 7.35
CA TYR A 117 -0.90 2.91 7.97
C TYR A 117 -0.14 1.59 8.03
N MET A 118 1.16 1.58 7.71
CA MET A 118 2.07 0.47 8.03
C MET A 118 2.45 0.48 9.51
N TYR A 119 2.88 1.66 9.97
CA TYR A 119 3.10 2.02 11.37
C TYR A 119 2.32 3.28 11.68
N ASN A 120 2.13 3.64 12.94
CA ASN A 120 1.40 4.87 13.28
C ASN A 120 2.05 6.15 12.71
N CYS A 121 3.31 6.08 12.33
CA CYS A 121 4.14 7.18 11.81
C CYS A 121 4.46 7.06 10.31
N ALA A 122 3.88 6.10 9.58
CA ALA A 122 4.12 5.93 8.15
C ALA A 122 2.94 5.23 7.47
N LEU A 123 2.60 5.65 6.27
CA LEU A 123 1.60 5.00 5.44
C LEU A 123 2.13 3.67 4.88
N GLY A 124 1.24 2.70 4.71
CA GLY A 124 1.49 1.40 4.10
C GLY A 124 1.15 1.43 2.61
N THR A 125 1.92 0.70 1.83
CA THR A 125 1.74 0.62 0.37
C THR A 125 1.60 -0.83 -0.14
N ALA A 126 1.51 -1.78 0.78
CA ALA A 126 1.28 -3.19 0.42
C ALA A 126 -0.15 -3.44 -0.06
N VAL A 127 -1.11 -2.60 0.36
CA VAL A 127 -2.51 -2.62 -0.09
C VAL A 127 -2.93 -1.20 -0.43
N ILE A 128 -3.26 -0.96 -1.69
CA ILE A 128 -3.75 0.32 -2.19
C ILE A 128 -4.94 0.05 -3.10
N TYR A 129 -6.11 0.58 -2.78
CA TYR A 129 -7.20 0.70 -3.76
C TYR A 129 -7.22 2.11 -4.34
N SER A 130 -7.45 2.21 -5.63
CA SER A 130 -7.64 3.50 -6.32
C SER A 130 -8.66 3.37 -7.46
N PRO A 131 -9.57 4.32 -7.62
CA PRO A 131 -10.24 4.48 -8.90
C PRO A 131 -9.21 4.92 -9.96
N PRO A 132 -9.45 4.66 -11.26
CA PRO A 132 -8.54 5.06 -12.33
C PRO A 132 -8.41 6.59 -12.38
N ARG A 133 -7.25 7.07 -12.84
CA ARG A 133 -6.92 8.50 -13.01
C ARG A 133 -6.98 9.33 -11.73
N HIS A 134 -6.84 8.69 -10.57
CA HIS A 134 -6.90 9.38 -9.28
C HIS A 134 -5.79 10.43 -9.16
N PRO A 135 -6.11 11.69 -8.75
CA PRO A 135 -5.14 12.79 -8.74
C PRO A 135 -3.95 12.55 -7.81
N ILE A 136 -4.15 11.95 -6.64
CA ILE A 136 -3.07 11.64 -5.70
C ILE A 136 -2.07 10.64 -6.32
N ILE A 137 -2.55 9.59 -7.01
CA ILE A 137 -1.66 8.62 -7.68
C ILE A 137 -0.84 9.30 -8.76
N ARG A 138 -1.46 10.18 -9.58
CA ARG A 138 -0.76 11.00 -10.58
C ARG A 138 0.34 11.85 -9.94
N ASP A 139 0.01 12.52 -8.86
CA ASP A 139 0.94 13.46 -8.23
C ASP A 139 2.09 12.74 -7.51
N VAL A 140 1.83 11.55 -6.94
CA VAL A 140 2.87 10.68 -6.39
C VAL A 140 3.78 10.16 -7.51
N LEU A 141 3.25 9.73 -8.66
CA LEU A 141 4.05 9.36 -9.84
C LEU A 141 5.01 10.48 -10.27
N LYS A 142 4.52 11.74 -10.33
CA LYS A 142 5.36 12.91 -10.64
C LYS A 142 6.48 13.16 -9.61
N ARG A 143 6.31 12.73 -8.36
CA ARG A 143 7.37 12.85 -7.35
C ARG A 143 8.57 11.95 -7.65
N TYR A 144 8.33 10.77 -8.22
CA TYR A 144 9.40 9.88 -8.66
C TYR A 144 10.30 10.49 -9.74
N GLU A 145 9.76 11.39 -10.59
CA GLU A 145 10.54 12.11 -11.59
C GLU A 145 11.57 13.08 -10.97
N LYS A 146 11.32 13.53 -9.74
CA LYS A 146 12.17 14.48 -8.99
C LYS A 146 13.21 13.79 -8.10
N ILE A 147 13.17 12.45 -7.97
CA ILE A 147 14.14 11.73 -7.16
C ILE A 147 15.53 11.84 -7.82
N LYS A 148 16.55 12.10 -6.99
CA LYS A 148 17.95 12.18 -7.43
C LYS A 148 18.37 10.86 -8.08
N PRO A 149 19.18 10.90 -9.15
CA PRO A 149 19.77 9.69 -9.73
C PRO A 149 20.52 8.88 -8.68
N GLY A 150 20.26 7.55 -8.62
CA GLY A 150 20.88 6.65 -7.67
C GLY A 150 20.25 6.58 -6.29
N GLU A 151 19.27 7.46 -5.99
CA GLU A 151 18.48 7.37 -4.76
C GLU A 151 17.27 6.45 -4.98
N PHE A 152 17.02 5.56 -4.02
CA PHE A 152 15.88 4.65 -4.02
C PHE A 152 15.12 4.73 -2.70
N PRO A 153 14.40 5.83 -2.43
CA PRO A 153 13.54 5.93 -1.24
C PRO A 153 12.41 4.92 -1.32
N VAL A 154 12.05 4.33 -0.19
CA VAL A 154 10.93 3.38 -0.13
C VAL A 154 9.60 4.08 -0.39
N ASN A 155 8.69 3.40 -1.08
CA ASN A 155 7.39 3.95 -1.49
C ASN A 155 6.57 4.51 -0.30
N ASN A 156 6.62 3.83 0.85
CA ASN A 156 6.00 4.29 2.09
C ASN A 156 6.43 5.72 2.47
N SER A 157 7.73 6.03 2.31
CA SER A 157 8.25 7.37 2.61
C SER A 157 7.72 8.42 1.63
N ILE A 158 7.63 8.09 0.34
CA ILE A 158 7.14 9.00 -0.70
C ILE A 158 5.65 9.32 -0.47
N PHE A 159 4.83 8.30 -0.20
CA PHE A 159 3.42 8.51 0.13
C PHE A 159 3.24 9.31 1.43
N THR A 160 3.98 8.95 2.48
CA THR A 160 3.88 9.63 3.77
C THR A 160 4.26 11.09 3.65
N GLU A 161 5.36 11.40 2.95
CA GLU A 161 5.80 12.76 2.65
C GLU A 161 4.73 13.54 1.86
N TYR A 162 4.16 12.91 0.80
CA TYR A 162 3.12 13.53 0.00
C TYR A 162 1.91 13.91 0.85
N PHE A 163 1.43 13.00 1.68
CA PHE A 163 0.27 13.26 2.53
C PHE A 163 0.53 14.38 3.56
N ILE A 164 1.70 14.38 4.20
CA ILE A 164 2.09 15.43 5.15
C ILE A 164 2.09 16.80 4.48
N ASN A 165 2.69 16.91 3.30
CA ASN A 165 2.98 18.20 2.68
C ASN A 165 1.89 18.69 1.71
N SER A 166 1.04 17.79 1.18
CA SER A 166 0.18 18.12 0.04
C SER A 166 -1.31 17.79 0.27
N VAL A 167 -1.65 17.05 1.33
CA VAL A 167 -3.05 16.71 1.62
C VAL A 167 -3.57 17.58 2.76
N PRO A 168 -4.47 18.55 2.48
CA PRO A 168 -4.96 19.47 3.51
C PRO A 168 -5.66 18.73 4.65
N GLY A 169 -5.35 19.13 5.89
CA GLY A 169 -5.96 18.55 7.08
C GLY A 169 -5.50 17.17 7.47
N PHE A 170 -4.58 16.55 6.71
CA PHE A 170 -4.00 15.27 7.11
C PHE A 170 -3.04 15.45 8.30
N LEU A 171 -3.22 14.60 9.32
CA LEU A 171 -2.31 14.52 10.47
C LEU A 171 -1.75 13.10 10.56
N LEU A 172 -0.44 12.96 10.54
CA LEU A 172 0.26 11.68 10.66
C LEU A 172 0.22 11.17 12.11
N ASN A 173 -0.95 10.71 12.57
CA ASN A 173 -1.19 10.33 13.97
C ASN A 173 -1.57 8.85 14.16
N GLY A 174 -1.59 8.06 13.09
CA GLY A 174 -1.94 6.64 13.11
C GLY A 174 -3.44 6.34 13.25
N LYS A 175 -4.28 7.36 13.29
CA LYS A 175 -5.74 7.23 13.39
C LYS A 175 -6.38 7.21 12.00
N GLU A 176 -7.56 6.63 11.91
CA GLU A 176 -8.39 6.71 10.71
C GLU A 176 -8.60 8.17 10.29
N TRP A 177 -8.44 8.42 9.00
CA TRP A 177 -8.64 9.74 8.42
C TRP A 177 -9.28 9.62 7.04
N LYS A 178 -10.23 10.49 6.73
CA LYS A 178 -10.91 10.50 5.43
C LYS A 178 -11.33 11.90 5.03
N ASN A 179 -11.37 12.12 3.72
CA ASN A 179 -11.99 13.29 3.08
C ASN A 179 -12.75 12.85 1.82
N GLU A 180 -13.04 13.79 0.93
CA GLU A 180 -13.72 13.53 -0.34
C GLU A 180 -12.89 12.70 -1.32
N PHE A 181 -11.55 12.73 -1.27
CA PHE A 181 -10.64 12.08 -2.22
C PHE A 181 -10.03 10.79 -1.71
N CYS A 182 -9.84 10.63 -0.41
CA CYS A 182 -9.14 9.47 0.12
C CYS A 182 -9.63 9.04 1.51
N HIS A 183 -9.35 7.76 1.81
CA HIS A 183 -9.63 7.12 3.09
C HIS A 183 -8.38 6.38 3.58
N ILE A 184 -7.83 6.80 4.69
CA ILE A 184 -6.66 6.20 5.34
C ILE A 184 -7.12 5.46 6.58
N TYR A 185 -6.92 4.14 6.56
CA TYR A 185 -7.30 3.27 7.67
C TYR A 185 -6.18 3.09 8.69
N PRO A 186 -6.50 2.77 9.95
CA PRO A 186 -5.51 2.31 10.93
C PRO A 186 -4.73 1.09 10.42
N LYS A 187 -3.51 0.90 10.92
CA LYS A 187 -2.62 -0.19 10.48
C LYS A 187 -3.21 -1.60 10.61
N GLU A 188 -4.14 -1.78 11.54
CA GLU A 188 -4.81 -3.05 11.77
C GLU A 188 -5.85 -3.40 10.69
N PHE A 189 -6.10 -2.49 9.76
CA PHE A 189 -7.08 -2.75 8.70
C PHE A 189 -6.47 -3.50 7.51
N PHE A 190 -5.24 -3.15 7.11
CA PHE A 190 -4.56 -3.74 5.96
C PHE A 190 -3.22 -4.41 6.27
N GLU A 191 -2.44 -3.84 7.20
CA GLU A 191 -1.02 -4.16 7.33
C GLU A 191 -0.73 -5.11 8.50
N GLN A 192 -1.47 -4.99 9.59
CA GLN A 192 -1.16 -5.69 10.83
C GLN A 192 -2.35 -6.46 11.37
N PRO A 193 -2.12 -7.61 12.05
CA PRO A 193 -3.23 -8.33 12.67
C PRO A 193 -3.87 -7.46 13.75
N ALA A 194 -5.19 -7.36 13.71
CA ALA A 194 -5.97 -6.78 14.79
C ALA A 194 -5.98 -7.71 16.01
N PHE A 195 -6.19 -7.15 17.23
CA PHE A 195 -6.37 -7.97 18.43
C PHE A 195 -7.61 -8.88 18.30
N ILE A 196 -8.73 -8.30 17.83
CA ILE A 196 -9.91 -9.07 17.47
C ILE A 196 -9.69 -9.60 16.04
N ARG A 197 -9.61 -10.92 15.91
CA ARG A 197 -9.44 -11.62 14.65
C ARG A 197 -10.56 -11.20 13.66
N ASN A 198 -10.22 -11.02 12.41
CA ASN A 198 -11.13 -10.63 11.31
C ASN A 198 -11.67 -9.18 11.35
N ARG A 199 -11.06 -8.29 12.12
CA ARG A 199 -11.44 -6.87 12.09
C ARG A 199 -10.85 -6.13 10.87
N GLY A 200 -9.70 -6.57 10.35
CA GLY A 200 -9.07 -6.05 9.15
C GLY A 200 -9.50 -6.76 7.88
N ILE A 201 -9.09 -6.25 6.73
CA ILE A 201 -9.25 -6.87 5.41
C ILE A 201 -8.08 -7.81 5.12
N SER A 202 -6.87 -7.44 5.55
CA SER A 202 -5.65 -8.18 5.23
C SER A 202 -4.58 -8.09 6.31
N ILE A 203 -3.54 -8.91 6.15
CA ILE A 203 -2.31 -8.86 6.93
C ILE A 203 -1.14 -8.89 5.95
N HIS A 204 -0.24 -7.92 6.05
CA HIS A 204 1.01 -7.89 5.32
C HIS A 204 2.10 -8.59 6.13
N HIS A 205 2.68 -9.65 5.58
CA HIS A 205 3.68 -10.46 6.29
C HIS A 205 5.06 -9.83 6.35
N CYS A 206 5.36 -8.85 5.50
CA CYS A 206 6.65 -8.16 5.39
C CYS A 206 7.82 -9.15 5.21
N CYS A 207 7.65 -10.13 4.31
CA CYS A 207 8.61 -11.21 4.11
C CYS A 207 9.93 -10.74 3.52
N GLY A 208 9.97 -9.53 2.94
CA GLY A 208 11.18 -8.99 2.32
C GLY A 208 11.69 -9.86 1.17
N SER A 209 10.80 -10.39 0.34
CA SER A 209 11.10 -11.31 -0.77
C SER A 209 12.14 -10.75 -1.76
N TRP A 210 12.35 -9.43 -1.73
CA TRP A 210 13.37 -8.70 -2.46
C TRP A 210 14.78 -8.78 -1.81
N ASN A 211 14.88 -9.29 -0.58
CA ASN A 211 16.17 -9.41 0.12
C ASN A 211 16.70 -10.83 -0.02
N PRO A 212 17.83 -11.08 -0.74
CA PRO A 212 18.40 -12.40 -0.91
C PRO A 212 18.83 -13.08 0.40
N HIS A 213 18.94 -12.32 1.48
CA HIS A 213 19.22 -12.83 2.82
C HIS A 213 17.96 -13.07 3.67
N ALA A 214 16.77 -12.82 3.15
CA ALA A 214 15.52 -13.12 3.85
C ALA A 214 15.27 -14.63 3.84
N THR A 215 15.80 -15.31 4.85
CA THR A 215 15.56 -16.73 5.06
C THR A 215 14.08 -17.01 5.27
N SER A 216 13.48 -17.76 4.34
CA SER A 216 12.35 -18.68 4.50
C SER A 216 11.30 -18.35 5.60
N LEU A 217 10.76 -17.13 5.62
CA LEU A 217 9.62 -16.81 6.50
C LEU A 217 8.28 -17.34 5.97
N PHE A 218 8.21 -17.75 4.71
CA PHE A 218 7.03 -18.36 4.09
C PHE A 218 6.64 -19.73 4.68
N LYS A 219 7.54 -20.43 5.38
CA LYS A 219 7.26 -21.75 5.96
C LYS A 219 6.28 -21.74 7.13
N ASN A 220 5.91 -20.59 7.68
CA ASN A 220 5.08 -20.48 8.88
C ASN A 220 3.68 -19.92 8.65
N LEU A 221 3.16 -19.94 7.43
CA LEU A 221 1.81 -19.45 7.11
C LEU A 221 0.67 -20.32 7.66
N VAL A 222 0.94 -21.49 8.23
CA VAL A 222 -0.09 -22.44 8.64
C VAL A 222 0.16 -22.99 10.04
N SER A 223 -0.18 -22.22 11.06
CA SER A 223 -0.65 -22.77 12.36
C SER A 223 -1.14 -21.65 13.27
N TYR A 224 -2.41 -21.36 13.25
CA TYR A 224 -3.03 -20.37 14.14
C TYR A 224 -3.60 -21.04 15.39
N SER A 225 -2.77 -21.20 16.42
CA SER A 225 -3.29 -21.30 17.79
C SER A 225 -3.55 -19.88 18.34
N MET A 226 -4.52 -19.71 19.24
CA MET A 226 -4.81 -18.42 19.88
C MET A 226 -3.57 -17.81 20.56
N LEU A 227 -2.70 -18.66 21.14
CA LEU A 227 -1.45 -18.25 21.77
C LEU A 227 -0.44 -17.70 20.75
N SER A 228 -0.39 -18.26 19.54
CA SER A 228 0.47 -17.76 18.47
C SER A 228 -0.01 -16.39 17.91
N HIS A 229 -1.32 -16.18 17.88
CA HIS A 229 -1.91 -14.90 17.48
C HIS A 229 -1.54 -13.78 18.46
N LEU A 230 -1.72 -14.03 19.77
CA LEU A 230 -1.35 -13.06 20.82
C LEU A 230 0.16 -12.71 20.78
N LYS A 231 1.03 -13.71 20.62
CA LYS A 231 2.47 -13.49 20.49
C LYS A 231 2.80 -12.63 19.25
N LYS A 232 2.21 -12.96 18.11
CA LYS A 232 2.41 -12.18 16.86
C LYS A 232 1.90 -10.74 17.01
N TRP A 233 0.74 -10.55 17.64
CA TRP A 233 0.17 -9.23 17.89
C TRP A 233 1.06 -8.39 18.83
N LEU A 234 1.55 -8.95 19.93
CA LEU A 234 2.48 -8.27 20.85
C LEU A 234 3.80 -7.91 20.16
N ALA A 235 4.37 -8.84 19.39
CA ALA A 235 5.62 -8.60 18.66
C ALA A 235 5.45 -7.46 17.64
N ARG A 236 4.29 -7.39 16.95
CA ARG A 236 4.01 -6.31 16.01
C ARG A 236 3.73 -4.97 16.69
N LYS A 237 3.08 -4.95 17.84
CA LYS A 237 2.95 -3.74 18.66
C LYS A 237 4.31 -3.18 19.06
N TRP A 238 5.21 -4.04 19.53
CA TRP A 238 6.56 -3.64 19.89
C TRP A 238 7.37 -3.15 18.68
N ARG A 239 7.26 -3.84 17.54
CA ARG A 239 7.87 -3.40 16.27
C ARG A 239 7.34 -2.01 15.86
N THR A 240 6.01 -1.79 15.93
CA THR A 240 5.42 -0.48 15.62
C THR A 240 5.94 0.61 16.55
N TYR A 241 6.02 0.33 17.85
CA TYR A 241 6.57 1.28 18.81
C TYR A 241 8.01 1.66 18.46
N ARG A 242 8.89 0.66 18.23
CA ARG A 242 10.27 0.91 17.82
C ARG A 242 10.38 1.63 16.49
N ALA A 243 9.61 1.23 15.50
CA ALA A 243 9.57 1.89 14.20
C ALA A 243 9.23 3.38 14.35
N CYS A 244 8.21 3.71 15.15
CA CYS A 244 7.84 5.11 15.39
C CYS A 244 8.90 5.91 16.17
N GLN A 245 9.80 5.27 16.92
CA GLN A 245 10.92 5.98 17.60
C GLN A 245 12.08 6.29 16.64
N CYS A 246 12.35 5.39 15.69
CA CYS A 246 13.52 5.46 14.82
C CYS A 246 13.21 5.96 13.40
N ASN A 247 11.92 6.14 13.05
CA ASN A 247 11.50 6.55 11.73
C ASN A 247 11.80 8.04 11.49
N GLU A 248 12.14 8.39 10.25
CA GLU A 248 12.40 9.77 9.82
C GLU A 248 11.21 10.71 10.05
N PHE A 249 9.98 10.20 10.02
CA PHE A 249 8.76 10.97 10.29
C PHE A 249 8.42 11.11 11.78
N ASN A 250 9.25 10.62 12.70
CA ASN A 250 8.99 10.70 14.14
C ASN A 250 8.68 12.12 14.63
N PRO A 251 9.41 13.18 14.21
CA PRO A 251 9.10 14.55 14.65
C PRO A 251 7.69 14.99 14.21
N VAL A 252 7.31 14.67 12.95
CA VAL A 252 5.98 14.97 12.41
C VAL A 252 4.90 14.20 13.16
N TYR A 253 5.12 12.91 13.40
CA TYR A 253 4.21 12.06 14.15
C TYR A 253 3.98 12.59 15.59
N ARG A 254 5.04 12.99 16.29
CA ARG A 254 4.92 13.58 17.63
C ARG A 254 4.15 14.89 17.63
N ALA A 255 4.38 15.75 16.64
CA ALA A 255 3.62 16.99 16.48
C ALA A 255 2.15 16.69 16.20
N ALA A 256 1.86 15.73 15.34
CA ALA A 256 0.50 15.31 14.99
C ALA A 256 -0.28 14.74 16.19
N LEU A 257 0.39 14.03 17.12
CA LEU A 257 -0.23 13.60 18.38
C LEU A 257 -0.68 14.78 19.28
N GLN A 258 -0.07 15.96 19.09
CA GLN A 258 -0.45 17.21 19.77
C GLN A 258 -1.42 18.06 18.93
N GLY A 259 -1.94 17.53 17.81
CA GLY A 259 -2.81 18.24 16.89
C GLY A 259 -2.11 19.27 16.01
N LYS A 260 -0.76 19.22 15.91
CA LYS A 260 0.03 20.15 15.11
C LYS A 260 0.45 19.49 13.79
N SER A 261 0.35 20.25 12.69
CA SER A 261 0.91 19.86 11.39
C SER A 261 2.24 20.59 11.21
N ILE A 262 3.30 19.83 10.93
CA ILE A 262 4.61 20.39 10.54
C ILE A 262 5.04 19.73 9.21
N PRO A 263 5.68 20.48 8.29
CA PRO A 263 6.14 19.93 7.02
C PRO A 263 7.29 18.95 7.23
N PHE A 264 7.47 18.05 6.25
CA PHE A 264 8.60 17.14 6.16
C PHE A 264 9.44 17.47 4.94
N HIS A 265 10.76 17.66 5.12
CA HIS A 265 11.70 17.98 4.07
C HIS A 265 12.47 16.73 3.65
N ALA A 266 12.03 16.13 2.55
CA ALA A 266 12.66 14.93 1.99
C ALA A 266 14.04 15.25 1.39
N ARG A 267 15.03 14.40 1.67
CA ARG A 267 16.43 14.58 1.19
C ARG A 267 16.68 13.94 -0.17
N TRP A 268 15.79 13.08 -0.64
CA TRP A 268 15.92 12.33 -1.89
C TRP A 268 15.45 13.08 -3.13
N TYR A 269 14.83 14.24 -3.01
CA TYR A 269 14.48 15.06 -4.16
C TYR A 269 15.65 15.92 -4.65
N SER A 270 15.72 16.12 -5.99
CA SER A 270 16.56 17.15 -6.59
C SER A 270 16.06 18.54 -6.18
N ASN A 271 16.97 19.43 -5.83
CA ASN A 271 16.66 20.84 -5.58
C ASN A 271 16.18 21.51 -6.86
#